data_e92234b9fff89460b47b1d422878b834
#
_entry.id   e92234b9fff89460b47b1d422878b834
#
_cell.length_a   1.000
_cell.length_b   1.000
_cell.length_c   1.000
_cell.angle_alpha   90.00
_cell.angle_beta   90.00
_cell.angle_gamma   90.00
#
_symmetry.space_group_name_H-M   'P 1'
#
loop_
_entity.id
_entity.type
_entity.pdbx_description
1 polymer ?
#
loop_
_entity_poly.entity_id
_entity_poly.type
_entity_poly.pdbx_seq_one_letter_code
_entity_poly.pdbx_strand_id
1 'polypeptide(L)'
;SQSSHDRRAEPDVLLAVPPVRSVCGMEVTMKEQLLAKFGELFGGTDGAKVYFAPGRVNLIGEHTDYNGGHVFPCALTIGTYGVARRREDKKLRFYSMNFEQLGVIESSVEGLKPEKEADWTNYPKGVMWAFGEKGMEVTNGMDLLLFGNIPNGSGLSSSASVEVLTGYI
;
A
#
# COMPACT_ATOMS: atom_id res chain seq x y z
N SER A 1 33.43 -26.74 -13.43
CA SER A 1 32.91 -26.58 -12.07
C SER A 1 31.83 -25.50 -12.09
N GLN A 2 30.58 -25.96 -12.10
CA GLN A 2 29.39 -25.09 -12.01
C GLN A 2 29.10 -24.89 -10.53
N SER A 3 29.15 -23.66 -10.06
CA SER A 3 28.68 -23.29 -8.73
C SER A 3 27.16 -22.97 -8.80
N SER A 4 26.38 -23.87 -8.26
CA SER A 4 24.95 -23.66 -8.02
C SER A 4 24.78 -22.57 -6.97
N HIS A 5 24.22 -21.40 -7.35
CA HIS A 5 23.75 -20.40 -6.41
C HIS A 5 22.44 -20.91 -5.79
N ASP A 6 22.55 -21.37 -4.56
CA ASP A 6 21.47 -21.69 -3.65
C ASP A 6 20.75 -20.36 -3.30
N ARG A 7 19.60 -20.09 -3.94
CA ARG A 7 18.69 -19.03 -3.53
C ARG A 7 17.94 -19.51 -2.30
N ARG A 8 18.48 -19.18 -1.12
CA ARG A 8 17.73 -19.30 0.12
C ARG A 8 16.49 -18.41 0.01
N ALA A 9 15.33 -19.03 0.17
CA ALA A 9 14.07 -18.32 0.34
C ALA A 9 14.21 -17.41 1.58
N GLU A 10 14.10 -16.11 1.37
CA GLU A 10 13.98 -15.16 2.49
C GLU A 10 12.69 -15.47 3.25
N PRO A 11 12.73 -15.45 4.59
CA PRO A 11 11.52 -15.68 5.36
C PRO A 11 10.52 -14.55 5.09
N ASP A 12 9.26 -14.93 4.81
CA ASP A 12 8.12 -14.02 4.79
C ASP A 12 8.12 -13.21 6.10
N VAL A 13 8.54 -11.95 6.02
CA VAL A 13 8.44 -11.02 7.15
C VAL A 13 6.98 -10.63 7.27
N LEU A 14 6.21 -11.50 7.90
CA LEU A 14 4.85 -11.23 8.32
C LEU A 14 4.93 -10.22 9.47
N LEU A 15 4.96 -8.92 9.16
CA LEU A 15 4.87 -7.87 10.18
C LEU A 15 3.54 -8.06 10.92
N ALA A 16 3.64 -8.38 12.20
CA ALA A 16 2.46 -8.59 13.05
C ALA A 16 1.63 -7.30 13.11
N VAL A 17 0.39 -7.40 12.65
CA VAL A 17 -0.59 -6.31 12.74
C VAL A 17 -1.01 -6.18 14.21
N PRO A 18 -0.83 -5.01 14.85
CA PRO A 18 -1.22 -4.85 16.25
C PRO A 18 -2.75 -4.94 16.42
N PRO A 19 -3.27 -5.55 17.51
CA PRO A 19 -4.69 -5.66 17.74
C PRO A 19 -5.31 -4.30 18.07
N VAL A 20 -6.48 -4.02 17.50
CA VAL A 20 -7.31 -2.86 17.87
C VAL A 20 -8.22 -3.30 19.02
N ARG A 21 -8.11 -2.65 20.18
CA ARG A 21 -8.98 -2.94 21.32
C ARG A 21 -10.40 -2.49 21.04
N SER A 22 -11.33 -3.45 20.97
CA SER A 22 -12.77 -3.21 20.98
C SER A 22 -13.29 -3.16 22.42
N VAL A 23 -14.22 -2.24 22.68
CA VAL A 23 -14.83 -2.03 24.02
C VAL A 23 -15.82 -3.15 24.41
N CYS A 24 -16.03 -4.13 23.55
CA CYS A 24 -17.01 -5.22 23.77
C CYS A 24 -16.37 -6.61 23.55
N GLY A 25 -15.40 -6.99 24.37
CA GLY A 25 -15.02 -8.40 24.61
C GLY A 25 -14.56 -9.27 23.43
N MET A 26 -14.66 -8.84 22.19
CA MET A 26 -14.09 -9.49 21.00
C MET A 26 -13.03 -8.59 20.39
N GLU A 27 -11.76 -8.96 20.52
CA GLU A 27 -10.65 -8.31 19.83
C GLU A 27 -10.73 -8.66 18.33
N VAL A 28 -11.34 -7.77 17.55
CA VAL A 28 -11.27 -7.86 16.08
C VAL A 28 -9.95 -7.27 15.65
N THR A 29 -9.12 -8.05 14.98
CA THR A 29 -7.83 -7.57 14.49
C THR A 29 -8.04 -6.54 13.37
N MET A 30 -7.07 -5.63 13.18
CA MET A 30 -7.09 -4.70 12.05
C MET A 30 -7.27 -5.44 10.71
N LYS A 31 -6.62 -6.58 10.56
CA LYS A 31 -6.74 -7.42 9.37
C LYS A 31 -8.19 -7.86 9.11
N GLU A 32 -8.90 -8.29 10.12
CA GLU A 32 -10.31 -8.74 9.99
C GLU A 32 -11.24 -7.58 9.62
N GLN A 33 -11.02 -6.40 10.21
CA GLN A 33 -11.79 -5.18 9.86
C GLN A 33 -11.58 -4.79 8.39
N LEU A 34 -10.32 -4.78 7.95
CA LEU A 34 -9.98 -4.45 6.56
C LEU A 34 -10.56 -5.46 5.56
N LEU A 35 -10.49 -6.76 5.86
CA LEU A 35 -11.06 -7.80 5.02
C LEU A 35 -12.58 -7.74 4.98
N ALA A 36 -13.25 -7.47 6.11
CA ALA A 36 -14.69 -7.30 6.15
C ALA A 36 -15.13 -6.13 5.28
N LYS A 37 -14.47 -4.97 5.41
CA LYS A 37 -14.77 -3.79 4.58
C LYS A 37 -14.48 -4.03 3.11
N PHE A 38 -13.39 -4.71 2.79
CA PHE A 38 -13.04 -5.09 1.43
C PHE A 38 -14.12 -6.00 0.81
N GLY A 39 -14.58 -7.01 1.55
CA GLY A 39 -15.64 -7.92 1.11
C GLY A 39 -16.98 -7.22 0.85
N GLU A 40 -17.34 -6.25 1.71
CA GLU A 40 -18.52 -5.40 1.54
C GLU A 40 -18.48 -4.60 0.24
N LEU A 41 -17.34 -3.96 -0.04
CA LEU A 41 -17.17 -3.04 -1.18
C LEU A 41 -16.98 -3.77 -2.52
N PHE A 42 -16.23 -4.87 -2.51
CA PHE A 42 -15.76 -5.51 -3.74
C PHE A 42 -16.35 -6.91 -3.98
N GLY A 43 -17.29 -7.34 -3.15
CA GLY A 43 -18.01 -8.60 -3.36
C GLY A 43 -17.22 -9.84 -2.98
N GLY A 44 -16.82 -9.95 -1.70
CA GLY A 44 -16.09 -11.08 -1.16
C GLY A 44 -14.59 -10.84 -1.01
N THR A 45 -13.92 -11.79 -0.37
CA THR A 45 -12.49 -11.70 0.00
C THR A 45 -11.62 -12.75 -0.68
N ASP A 46 -12.19 -13.57 -1.57
CA ASP A 46 -11.44 -14.61 -2.27
C ASP A 46 -10.31 -13.99 -3.11
N GLY A 47 -9.09 -14.49 -2.92
CA GLY A 47 -7.89 -13.98 -3.56
C GLY A 47 -7.37 -12.64 -3.01
N ALA A 48 -8.04 -12.05 -2.02
CA ALA A 48 -7.58 -10.83 -1.38
C ALA A 48 -6.41 -11.12 -0.42
N LYS A 49 -5.39 -10.26 -0.45
CA LYS A 49 -4.24 -10.32 0.45
C LYS A 49 -4.11 -9.01 1.22
N VAL A 50 -3.66 -9.10 2.46
CA VAL A 50 -3.44 -7.95 3.33
C VAL A 50 -1.94 -7.63 3.38
N TYR A 51 -1.62 -6.36 3.22
CA TYR A 51 -0.27 -5.82 3.17
C TYR A 51 -0.12 -4.68 4.18
N PHE A 52 1.11 -4.41 4.58
CA PHE A 52 1.45 -3.28 5.44
C PHE A 52 2.78 -2.66 5.01
N ALA A 53 2.80 -1.34 4.87
CA ALA A 53 4.03 -0.58 4.72
C ALA A 53 4.17 0.42 5.87
N PRO A 54 5.29 0.40 6.60
CA PRO A 54 5.52 1.32 7.72
C PRO A 54 5.66 2.75 7.26
N GLY A 55 5.31 3.69 8.14
CA GLY A 55 5.81 5.04 8.06
C GLY A 55 7.30 5.08 8.40
N ARG A 56 7.93 6.22 8.13
CA ARG A 56 9.36 6.42 8.38
C ARG A 56 9.60 7.74 9.10
N VAL A 57 10.54 7.73 10.03
CA VAL A 57 11.13 8.94 10.59
C VAL A 57 12.65 8.91 10.35
N ASN A 58 13.25 10.04 10.01
CA ASN A 58 14.69 10.20 10.07
C ASN A 58 15.06 10.68 11.47
N LEU A 59 15.88 9.90 12.18
CA LEU A 59 16.40 10.31 13.48
C LEU A 59 17.40 11.45 13.32
N ILE A 60 18.11 11.48 12.18
CA ILE A 60 19.01 12.54 11.77
C ILE A 60 19.17 12.52 10.24
N GLY A 61 19.41 13.68 9.62
CA GLY A 61 19.69 13.77 8.19
C GLY A 61 18.47 14.15 7.35
N GLU A 62 17.53 14.94 7.88
CA GLU A 62 16.42 15.50 7.09
C GLU A 62 16.96 16.37 5.95
N HIS A 63 16.38 16.22 4.74
CA HIS A 63 16.75 16.95 3.53
C HIS A 63 18.20 16.76 3.04
N THR A 64 18.88 15.69 3.46
CA THR A 64 20.28 15.44 3.08
C THR A 64 20.42 14.35 2.04
N ASP A 65 19.48 13.43 1.91
CA ASP A 65 19.48 12.28 0.99
C ASP A 65 19.64 12.69 -0.47
N TYR A 66 18.81 13.63 -0.97
CA TYR A 66 18.87 14.13 -2.33
C TYR A 66 20.03 15.11 -2.59
N ASN A 67 20.77 15.49 -1.53
CA ASN A 67 22.00 16.29 -1.60
C ASN A 67 23.27 15.44 -1.43
N GLY A 68 23.16 14.11 -1.50
CA GLY A 68 24.30 13.19 -1.34
C GLY A 68 24.78 13.05 0.10
N GLY A 69 24.00 13.48 1.08
CA GLY A 69 24.27 13.31 2.51
C GLY A 69 23.79 12.00 3.07
N HIS A 70 24.17 11.72 4.30
CA HIS A 70 23.75 10.52 5.03
C HIS A 70 22.43 10.78 5.78
N VAL A 71 21.60 9.72 5.85
CA VAL A 71 20.36 9.69 6.60
C VAL A 71 20.39 8.53 7.61
N PHE A 72 19.65 8.66 8.69
CA PHE A 72 19.43 7.58 9.66
C PHE A 72 17.94 7.35 9.86
N PRO A 73 17.29 6.64 8.91
CA PRO A 73 15.86 6.37 8.95
C PRO A 73 15.51 5.25 9.92
N CYS A 74 14.32 5.35 10.50
CA CYS A 74 13.73 4.30 11.32
C CYS A 74 12.31 4.03 10.83
N ALA A 75 11.96 2.76 10.66
CA ALA A 75 10.60 2.34 10.36
C ALA A 75 9.73 2.44 11.63
N LEU A 76 8.48 2.82 11.46
CA LEU A 76 7.51 2.99 12.53
C LEU A 76 6.54 1.81 12.60
N THR A 77 5.91 1.60 13.74
CA THR A 77 4.82 0.63 13.92
C THR A 77 3.47 1.13 13.36
N ILE A 78 3.39 2.42 12.99
CA ILE A 78 2.30 3.03 12.25
C ILE A 78 2.67 3.10 10.77
N GLY A 79 1.68 3.01 9.89
CA GLY A 79 1.92 2.96 8.45
C GLY A 79 0.63 2.90 7.66
N THR A 80 0.72 2.37 6.45
CA THR A 80 -0.41 2.14 5.56
C THR A 80 -0.68 0.65 5.42
N TYR A 81 -1.91 0.26 5.69
CA TYR A 81 -2.44 -1.06 5.42
C TYR A 81 -3.11 -1.06 4.04
N GLY A 82 -2.97 -2.15 3.31
CA GLY A 82 -3.66 -2.36 2.05
C GLY A 82 -4.28 -3.75 1.98
N VAL A 83 -5.48 -3.84 1.41
CA VAL A 83 -6.04 -5.11 0.96
C VAL A 83 -6.15 -5.05 -0.54
N ALA A 84 -5.52 -5.97 -1.22
CA ALA A 84 -5.50 -6.01 -2.68
C ALA A 84 -5.94 -7.36 -3.22
N ARG A 85 -6.65 -7.33 -4.35
CA ARG A 85 -7.03 -8.50 -5.14
C ARG A 85 -6.80 -8.21 -6.61
N ARG A 86 -6.06 -9.10 -7.27
CA ARG A 86 -5.89 -9.06 -8.73
C ARG A 86 -7.23 -9.33 -9.41
N ARG A 87 -7.47 -8.63 -10.51
CA ARG A 87 -8.63 -8.81 -11.40
C ARG A 87 -8.18 -9.42 -12.72
N GLU A 88 -9.12 -10.08 -13.40
CA GLU A 88 -8.88 -10.62 -14.75
C GLU A 88 -9.09 -9.55 -15.85
N ASP A 89 -9.82 -8.49 -15.52
CA ASP A 89 -10.05 -7.35 -16.41
C ASP A 89 -8.99 -6.25 -16.25
N LYS A 90 -9.17 -5.12 -16.93
CA LYS A 90 -8.27 -3.96 -16.90
C LYS A 90 -8.69 -2.89 -15.89
N LYS A 91 -9.73 -3.13 -15.09
CA LYS A 91 -10.27 -2.12 -14.18
C LYS A 91 -9.44 -2.02 -12.90
N LEU A 92 -9.25 -0.79 -12.47
CA LEU A 92 -8.71 -0.44 -11.16
C LEU A 92 -9.86 0.12 -10.32
N ARG A 93 -10.06 -0.44 -9.14
CA ARG A 93 -11.03 0.08 -8.16
C ARG A 93 -10.30 0.38 -6.87
N PHE A 94 -10.34 1.63 -6.46
CA PHE A 94 -9.65 2.15 -5.29
C PHE A 94 -10.63 2.60 -4.23
N TYR A 95 -10.36 2.29 -2.97
CA TYR A 95 -11.10 2.81 -1.84
C TYR A 95 -10.15 3.13 -0.70
N SER A 96 -10.38 4.27 -0.02
CA SER A 96 -9.62 4.64 1.17
C SER A 96 -10.55 4.79 2.36
N MET A 97 -10.26 4.07 3.45
CA MET A 97 -10.98 4.24 4.70
C MET A 97 -10.69 5.58 5.39
N ASN A 98 -9.65 6.30 4.96
CA ASN A 98 -9.36 7.66 5.45
C ASN A 98 -10.18 8.73 4.71
N PHE A 99 -10.73 8.40 3.53
CA PHE A 99 -11.50 9.29 2.65
C PHE A 99 -12.79 8.61 2.17
N GLU A 100 -13.55 8.05 3.12
CA GLU A 100 -14.77 7.27 2.83
C GLU A 100 -15.82 8.06 2.04
N GLN A 101 -15.85 9.37 2.20
CA GLN A 101 -16.75 10.27 1.46
C GLN A 101 -16.53 10.26 -0.06
N LEU A 102 -15.36 9.83 -0.53
CA LEU A 102 -15.07 9.73 -1.97
C LEU A 102 -15.60 8.43 -2.59
N GLY A 103 -16.00 7.46 -1.75
CA GLY A 103 -16.45 6.16 -2.21
C GLY A 103 -15.40 5.36 -2.97
N VAL A 104 -15.85 4.42 -3.80
CA VAL A 104 -14.99 3.66 -4.70
C VAL A 104 -14.66 4.49 -5.94
N ILE A 105 -13.38 4.70 -6.19
CA ILE A 105 -12.88 5.42 -7.37
C ILE A 105 -12.46 4.38 -8.40
N GLU A 106 -13.04 4.45 -9.60
CA GLU A 106 -12.73 3.54 -10.70
C GLU A 106 -11.76 4.19 -11.71
N SER A 107 -10.86 3.38 -12.25
CA SER A 107 -9.90 3.75 -13.28
C SER A 107 -9.57 2.52 -14.13
N SER A 108 -8.61 2.64 -15.05
CA SER A 108 -8.10 1.53 -15.86
C SER A 108 -6.59 1.50 -15.81
N VAL A 109 -6.00 0.30 -16.00
CA VAL A 109 -4.56 0.17 -16.23
C VAL A 109 -4.15 0.72 -17.59
N GLU A 110 -5.11 0.86 -18.52
CA GLU A 110 -4.87 1.41 -19.84
C GLU A 110 -4.87 2.94 -19.80
N GLY A 111 -3.82 3.55 -20.35
CA GLY A 111 -3.73 5.01 -20.43
C GLY A 111 -3.53 5.70 -19.08
N LEU A 112 -2.90 5.04 -18.12
CA LEU A 112 -2.56 5.63 -16.84
C LEU A 112 -1.81 6.96 -17.03
N LYS A 113 -2.39 8.03 -16.50
CA LYS A 113 -1.81 9.37 -16.48
C LYS A 113 -2.10 10.03 -15.15
N PRO A 114 -1.21 10.90 -14.66
CA PRO A 114 -1.52 11.75 -13.52
C PRO A 114 -2.74 12.63 -13.83
N GLU A 115 -3.78 12.55 -13.03
CA GLU A 115 -4.98 13.35 -13.16
C GLU A 115 -5.00 14.43 -12.10
N LYS A 116 -5.26 15.69 -12.49
CA LYS A 116 -5.26 16.82 -11.55
C LYS A 116 -6.32 16.68 -10.45
N GLU A 117 -7.41 15.98 -10.74
CA GLU A 117 -8.57 15.81 -9.86
C GLU A 117 -8.59 14.46 -9.12
N ALA A 118 -7.62 13.57 -9.38
CA ALA A 118 -7.63 12.19 -8.89
C ALA A 118 -7.15 12.04 -7.45
N ASP A 119 -6.90 13.14 -6.73
CA ASP A 119 -6.58 13.16 -5.32
C ASP A 119 -5.54 12.08 -4.91
N TRP A 120 -5.81 11.32 -3.83
CA TRP A 120 -4.89 10.31 -3.31
C TRP A 120 -4.61 9.14 -4.27
N THR A 121 -5.52 8.84 -5.22
CA THR A 121 -5.34 7.75 -6.19
C THR A 121 -4.19 8.00 -7.17
N ASN A 122 -3.70 9.23 -7.26
CA ASN A 122 -2.51 9.53 -8.04
C ASN A 122 -1.24 8.82 -7.52
N TYR A 123 -1.16 8.50 -6.21
CA TYR A 123 -0.03 7.76 -5.66
C TYR A 123 0.04 6.34 -6.23
N PRO A 124 -0.98 5.46 -6.08
CA PRO A 124 -0.94 4.14 -6.68
C PRO A 124 -0.88 4.15 -8.20
N LYS A 125 -1.59 5.06 -8.87
CA LYS A 125 -1.51 5.21 -10.33
C LYS A 125 -0.12 5.60 -10.80
N GLY A 126 0.54 6.52 -10.09
CA GLY A 126 1.91 6.96 -10.38
C GLY A 126 2.93 5.83 -10.28
N VAL A 127 2.80 4.97 -9.28
CA VAL A 127 3.66 3.77 -9.13
C VAL A 127 3.48 2.81 -10.31
N MET A 128 2.22 2.51 -10.69
CA MET A 128 1.92 1.64 -11.82
C MET A 128 2.43 2.21 -13.14
N TRP A 129 2.28 3.52 -13.35
CA TRP A 129 2.82 4.22 -14.51
C TRP A 129 4.35 4.13 -14.56
N ALA A 130 5.03 4.35 -13.42
CA ALA A 130 6.49 4.27 -13.32
C ALA A 130 7.01 2.86 -13.63
N PHE A 131 6.27 1.80 -13.28
CA PHE A 131 6.61 0.45 -13.70
C PHE A 131 6.54 0.29 -15.22
N GLY A 132 5.49 0.81 -15.86
CA GLY A 132 5.37 0.81 -17.31
C GLY A 132 6.55 1.49 -18.01
N GLU A 133 6.97 2.65 -17.51
CA GLU A 133 8.16 3.38 -18.02
C GLU A 133 9.47 2.57 -17.87
N LYS A 134 9.50 1.61 -16.96
CA LYS A 134 10.62 0.68 -16.77
C LYS A 134 10.48 -0.64 -17.52
N GLY A 135 9.46 -0.78 -18.37
CA GLY A 135 9.17 -2.00 -19.13
C GLY A 135 8.53 -3.12 -18.29
N MET A 136 7.99 -2.80 -17.12
CA MET A 136 7.24 -3.71 -16.25
C MET A 136 5.75 -3.32 -16.28
N GLU A 137 5.07 -3.67 -17.35
CA GLU A 137 3.67 -3.29 -17.53
C GLU A 137 2.74 -4.00 -16.54
N VAL A 138 1.89 -3.22 -15.88
CA VAL A 138 0.76 -3.74 -15.11
C VAL A 138 -0.35 -4.10 -16.09
N THR A 139 -0.52 -5.39 -16.35
CA THR A 139 -1.44 -5.89 -17.40
C THR A 139 -2.84 -6.20 -16.90
N ASN A 140 -3.02 -6.39 -15.61
CA ASN A 140 -4.28 -6.75 -14.97
C ASN A 140 -4.77 -5.63 -14.05
N GLY A 141 -6.08 -5.51 -13.95
CA GLY A 141 -6.72 -4.63 -12.99
C GLY A 141 -6.57 -5.12 -11.55
N MET A 142 -7.00 -4.29 -10.62
CA MET A 142 -6.88 -4.55 -9.19
C MET A 142 -8.01 -3.88 -8.41
N ASP A 143 -8.49 -4.57 -7.38
CA ASP A 143 -9.27 -3.97 -6.30
C ASP A 143 -8.28 -3.63 -5.16
N LEU A 144 -8.26 -2.39 -4.69
CA LEU A 144 -7.36 -1.92 -3.65
C LEU A 144 -8.11 -1.10 -2.61
N LEU A 145 -8.08 -1.57 -1.36
CA LEU A 145 -8.53 -0.82 -0.20
C LEU A 145 -7.30 -0.38 0.59
N LEU A 146 -7.24 0.90 0.95
CA LEU A 146 -6.18 1.47 1.79
C LEU A 146 -6.72 2.02 3.11
N PHE A 147 -5.91 1.88 4.15
CA PHE A 147 -6.09 2.51 5.45
C PHE A 147 -4.75 2.94 6.03
N GLY A 148 -4.59 4.23 6.26
CA GLY A 148 -3.41 4.78 6.94
C GLY A 148 -3.73 5.17 8.38
N ASN A 149 -2.88 4.75 9.33
CA ASN A 149 -2.94 5.20 10.71
C ASN A 149 -1.84 6.22 11.07
N ILE A 150 -1.18 6.77 10.04
CA ILE A 150 -0.21 7.85 10.20
C ILE A 150 -0.98 9.16 10.37
N PRO A 151 -0.73 9.95 11.44
CA PRO A 151 -1.39 11.24 11.60
C PRO A 151 -1.10 12.19 10.45
N ASN A 152 -2.13 12.89 9.95
CA ASN A 152 -1.99 13.85 8.87
C ASN A 152 -1.06 15.00 9.29
N GLY A 153 -0.19 15.42 8.38
CA GLY A 153 0.73 16.53 8.61
C GLY A 153 1.87 16.26 9.60
N SER A 154 2.04 15.00 10.03
CA SER A 154 3.07 14.61 11.00
C SER A 154 4.50 14.55 10.44
N GLY A 155 4.67 14.66 9.12
CA GLY A 155 5.98 14.47 8.47
C GLY A 155 6.51 13.03 8.47
N LEU A 156 5.67 12.04 8.82
CA LEU A 156 6.05 10.64 8.96
C LEU A 156 5.94 9.83 7.65
N SER A 157 6.04 10.51 6.51
CA SER A 157 6.14 9.90 5.17
C SER A 157 4.95 9.03 4.76
N SER A 158 3.71 9.52 4.99
CA SER A 158 2.49 8.79 4.60
C SER A 158 2.42 8.50 3.09
N SER A 159 2.78 9.46 2.24
CA SER A 159 2.81 9.28 0.78
C SER A 159 3.81 8.19 0.37
N ALA A 160 5.03 8.21 0.91
CA ALA A 160 6.03 7.19 0.65
C ALA A 160 5.58 5.79 1.11
N SER A 161 4.87 5.71 2.24
CA SER A 161 4.28 4.46 2.72
C SER A 161 3.27 3.88 1.72
N VAL A 162 2.38 4.71 1.14
CA VAL A 162 1.42 4.30 0.10
C VAL A 162 2.13 3.87 -1.18
N GLU A 163 3.16 4.60 -1.61
CA GLU A 163 3.92 4.28 -2.82
C GLU A 163 4.67 2.95 -2.68
N VAL A 164 5.37 2.74 -1.55
CA VAL A 164 6.07 1.48 -1.28
C VAL A 164 5.09 0.31 -1.19
N LEU A 165 3.96 0.50 -0.49
CA LEU A 165 2.91 -0.51 -0.40
C LEU A 165 2.40 -0.91 -1.78
N THR A 166 2.09 0.07 -2.63
CA THR A 166 1.58 -0.16 -3.99
C THR A 166 2.62 -0.87 -4.85
N GLY A 167 3.88 -0.48 -4.74
CA GLY A 167 4.96 -1.10 -5.48
C GLY A 167 5.24 -2.56 -5.07
N TYR A 168 4.91 -2.92 -3.84
CA TYR A 168 5.03 -4.29 -3.34
C TYR A 168 3.85 -5.19 -3.73
N ILE A 169 2.66 -4.64 -3.87
CA ILE A 169 1.43 -5.34 -4.29
C ILE A 169 1.53 -5.79 -5.74
#